data_fb7c5562f220a1758d108f87d19b77f3
#
_entry.id   fb7c5562f220a1758d108f87d19b77f3
#
_cell.length_a   1.000
_cell.length_b   1.000
_cell.length_c   1.000
_cell.angle_alpha   90.00
_cell.angle_beta   90.00
_cell.angle_gamma   90.00
#
_symmetry.space_group_name_H-M   'P 1'
#
loop_
_entity.id
_entity.type
_entity.pdbx_description
1 polymer ?
#
loop_
_entity_poly.entity_id
_entity_poly.type
_entity_poly.pdbx_seq_one_letter_code
_entity_poly.pdbx_strand_id
1 'polypeptide(L)'
;MTAVYMTIDTEYSARLATRLGLHARQEVFERSITCVTDFGDVGIGYQMDVMEEYGMKGIFFVDPMPALVWGTSAIAAVVEPILKRGHEIQLHLHPEWLKIAGDAKPRPGRTGRNMHQFTEEEQVELLEIARDHLMRAGAPAPTAFRAGNYGANDATLRALARVGIRYDSSHVPGISRSECRISLKETDQRVVEHEGTIEVPVGAIRSFRGRRHAQITALSHWEMAAALNHCLRKDYPLCNIVCHSFELMCRKRKRANAIIRARFERFCRTIAETPGAKGATFASKPPRIGETTGA
;
A
#
# COMPACT_ATOMS: atom_id res chain seq x y z
N MET A 1 3.07 13.97 -19.91
CA MET A 1 3.79 12.79 -19.30
C MET A 1 3.01 12.35 -18.09
N THR A 2 2.65 11.07 -18.01
CA THR A 2 1.93 10.47 -16.88
C THR A 2 2.91 9.72 -15.97
N ALA A 3 3.00 10.14 -14.72
CA ALA A 3 3.72 9.41 -13.67
C ALA A 3 2.90 8.20 -13.22
N VAL A 4 3.51 7.03 -13.12
CA VAL A 4 2.85 5.82 -12.63
C VAL A 4 3.41 5.45 -11.28
N TYR A 5 2.58 5.50 -10.24
CA TYR A 5 2.90 5.00 -8.91
C TYR A 5 2.56 3.51 -8.85
N MET A 6 3.61 2.68 -8.76
CA MET A 6 3.49 1.27 -8.38
C MET A 6 3.58 1.20 -6.86
N THR A 7 2.43 1.13 -6.20
CA THR A 7 2.35 1.08 -4.74
C THR A 7 2.14 -0.35 -4.25
N ILE A 8 2.90 -0.76 -3.23
CA ILE A 8 2.91 -2.13 -2.72
C ILE A 8 2.65 -2.10 -1.22
N ASP A 9 1.44 -2.49 -0.82
CA ASP A 9 1.11 -2.66 0.58
C ASP A 9 1.85 -3.88 1.10
N THR A 10 2.71 -3.65 2.09
CA THR A 10 3.71 -4.61 2.56
C THR A 10 3.49 -4.88 4.03
N GLU A 11 2.94 -6.05 4.32
CA GLU A 11 2.42 -6.36 5.63
C GLU A 11 2.62 -7.82 6.03
N TYR A 12 2.97 -8.07 7.28
CA TYR A 12 2.80 -9.38 7.86
C TYR A 12 1.31 -9.70 8.03
N SER A 13 0.89 -10.92 7.73
CA SER A 13 -0.51 -11.30 7.90
C SER A 13 -0.85 -11.54 9.37
N ALA A 14 -1.57 -10.62 9.99
CA ALA A 14 -2.12 -10.76 11.34
C ALA A 14 -2.96 -12.05 11.48
N ARG A 15 -3.74 -12.39 10.44
CA ARG A 15 -4.50 -13.65 10.40
C ARG A 15 -3.61 -14.90 10.43
N LEU A 16 -2.47 -14.89 9.74
CA LEU A 16 -1.52 -15.99 9.80
C LEU A 16 -0.86 -16.06 11.18
N ALA A 17 -0.43 -14.94 11.72
CA ALA A 17 0.15 -14.85 13.06
C ALA A 17 -0.79 -15.41 14.13
N THR A 18 -2.07 -15.03 14.09
CA THR A 18 -3.09 -15.57 15.02
C THR A 18 -3.27 -17.09 14.86
N ARG A 19 -3.27 -17.57 13.61
CA ARG A 19 -3.51 -19.01 13.34
C ARG A 19 -2.32 -19.89 13.68
N LEU A 20 -1.10 -19.43 13.40
CA LEU A 20 0.13 -20.22 13.56
C LEU A 20 0.79 -20.01 14.93
N GLY A 21 0.42 -18.94 15.64
CA GLY A 21 1.07 -18.50 16.87
C GLY A 21 2.27 -17.60 16.62
N LEU A 22 2.64 -16.81 17.64
CA LEU A 22 3.72 -15.80 17.52
C LEU A 22 5.10 -16.41 17.31
N HIS A 23 5.31 -17.67 17.69
CA HIS A 23 6.56 -18.41 17.45
C HIS A 23 6.82 -18.66 15.95
N ALA A 24 5.79 -18.62 15.12
CA ALA A 24 5.88 -18.87 13.68
C ALA A 24 6.24 -17.60 12.86
N ARG A 25 6.91 -16.63 13.46
CA ARG A 25 7.30 -15.36 12.79
C ARG A 25 7.91 -15.61 11.41
N GLN A 26 8.86 -16.55 11.32
CA GLN A 26 9.54 -16.86 10.06
C GLN A 26 8.58 -17.36 8.99
N GLU A 27 7.67 -18.28 9.32
CA GLU A 27 6.67 -18.75 8.35
C GLU A 27 5.70 -17.63 7.92
N VAL A 28 5.33 -16.73 8.84
CA VAL A 28 4.49 -15.58 8.49
C VAL A 28 5.24 -14.63 7.56
N PHE A 29 6.54 -14.38 7.78
CA PHE A 29 7.40 -13.60 6.89
C PHE A 29 7.48 -14.21 5.50
N GLU A 30 7.80 -15.50 5.40
CA GLU A 30 7.89 -16.24 4.14
C GLU A 30 6.59 -16.30 3.36
N ARG A 31 5.44 -16.17 4.03
CA ARG A 31 4.11 -16.23 3.39
C ARG A 31 3.48 -14.87 3.15
N SER A 32 4.08 -13.81 3.63
CA SER A 32 3.53 -12.46 3.53
C SER A 32 4.47 -11.48 2.83
N ILE A 33 5.77 -11.63 3.01
CA ILE A 33 6.79 -10.67 2.57
C ILE A 33 7.63 -11.25 1.43
N THR A 34 8.38 -12.33 1.66
CA THR A 34 9.22 -12.95 0.62
C THR A 34 8.43 -13.87 -0.30
N CYS A 35 7.31 -14.42 0.17
CA CYS A 35 6.43 -15.31 -0.60
C CYS A 35 7.18 -16.48 -1.23
N VAL A 36 7.84 -17.28 -0.38
CA VAL A 36 8.61 -18.47 -0.78
C VAL A 36 7.70 -19.51 -1.46
N THR A 37 8.08 -19.95 -2.65
CA THR A 37 7.33 -20.91 -3.46
C THR A 37 8.27 -21.92 -4.13
N ASP A 38 7.68 -22.91 -4.81
CA ASP A 38 8.40 -23.88 -5.65
C ASP A 38 9.10 -23.24 -6.88
N PHE A 39 8.68 -22.04 -7.28
CA PHE A 39 9.32 -21.23 -8.32
C PHE A 39 10.50 -20.40 -7.79
N GLY A 40 10.58 -20.19 -6.48
CA GLY A 40 11.42 -19.23 -5.78
C GLY A 40 10.58 -18.20 -5.05
N ASP A 41 11.23 -17.14 -4.57
CA ASP A 41 10.55 -16.05 -3.87
C ASP A 41 9.79 -15.15 -4.88
N VAL A 42 8.52 -14.89 -4.62
CA VAL A 42 7.67 -14.05 -5.49
C VAL A 42 7.08 -12.85 -4.75
N GLY A 43 7.63 -12.50 -3.59
CA GLY A 43 7.23 -11.35 -2.78
C GLY A 43 7.95 -10.06 -3.18
N ILE A 44 8.28 -9.24 -2.17
CA ILE A 44 8.89 -7.92 -2.40
C ILE A 44 10.19 -7.97 -3.21
N GLY A 45 11.04 -8.98 -2.99
CA GLY A 45 12.30 -9.16 -3.73
C GLY A 45 12.04 -9.26 -5.23
N TYR A 46 11.19 -10.18 -5.62
CA TYR A 46 10.79 -10.38 -7.01
C TYR A 46 10.09 -9.16 -7.62
N GLN A 47 9.21 -8.50 -6.83
CA GLN A 47 8.54 -7.29 -7.31
C GLN A 47 9.54 -6.18 -7.60
N MET A 48 10.58 -6.02 -6.75
CA MET A 48 11.67 -5.09 -6.98
C MET A 48 12.50 -5.48 -8.22
N ASP A 49 12.86 -6.76 -8.38
CA ASP A 49 13.60 -7.24 -9.56
C ASP A 49 12.89 -6.86 -10.86
N VAL A 50 11.60 -7.14 -10.95
CA VAL A 50 10.80 -6.80 -12.12
C VAL A 50 10.71 -5.29 -12.36
N MET A 51 10.46 -4.50 -11.32
CA MET A 51 10.41 -3.04 -11.47
C MET A 51 11.76 -2.46 -11.93
N GLU A 52 12.87 -2.96 -11.39
CA GLU A 52 14.22 -2.50 -11.73
C GLU A 52 14.63 -2.91 -13.14
N GLU A 53 14.22 -4.10 -13.62
CA GLU A 53 14.41 -4.53 -15.01
C GLU A 53 13.85 -3.49 -16.00
N TYR A 54 12.75 -2.84 -15.62
CA TYR A 54 12.11 -1.79 -16.43
C TYR A 54 12.45 -0.36 -15.97
N GLY A 55 13.52 -0.17 -15.20
CA GLY A 55 14.01 1.14 -14.78
C GLY A 55 13.08 1.90 -13.84
N MET A 56 12.25 1.18 -13.08
CA MET A 56 11.26 1.76 -12.16
C MET A 56 11.67 1.58 -10.70
N LYS A 57 11.23 2.52 -9.85
CA LYS A 57 11.22 2.36 -8.39
C LYS A 57 9.78 2.31 -7.90
N GLY A 58 9.50 1.39 -6.98
CA GLY A 58 8.19 1.23 -6.34
C GLY A 58 8.09 2.01 -5.05
N ILE A 59 6.86 2.17 -4.57
CA ILE A 59 6.50 2.77 -3.29
C ILE A 59 5.96 1.64 -2.40
N PHE A 60 6.67 1.34 -1.32
CA PHE A 60 6.28 0.30 -0.38
C PHE A 60 5.62 0.93 0.85
N PHE A 61 4.32 0.71 1.01
CA PHE A 61 3.57 1.07 2.20
C PHE A 61 3.75 -0.04 3.23
N VAL A 62 4.66 0.14 4.18
CA VAL A 62 5.07 -0.88 5.15
C VAL A 62 4.28 -0.74 6.44
N ASP A 63 3.66 -1.86 6.90
CA ASP A 63 3.01 -1.94 8.22
C ASP A 63 4.02 -2.26 9.31
N PRO A 64 4.32 -1.33 10.23
CA PRO A 64 5.27 -1.55 11.31
C PRO A 64 4.62 -2.11 12.59
N MET A 65 3.30 -2.25 12.65
CA MET A 65 2.59 -2.70 13.86
C MET A 65 2.97 -4.11 14.35
N PRO A 66 3.46 -5.05 13.47
CA PRO A 66 4.03 -6.31 13.94
C PRO A 66 5.20 -6.16 14.93
N ALA A 67 5.85 -4.98 14.99
CA ALA A 67 6.88 -4.69 15.99
C ALA A 67 6.37 -4.78 17.43
N LEU A 68 5.09 -4.60 17.67
CA LEU A 68 4.46 -4.76 19.00
C LEU A 68 4.64 -6.18 19.57
N VAL A 69 4.78 -7.17 18.71
CA VAL A 69 4.89 -8.58 19.12
C VAL A 69 6.23 -9.23 18.78
N TRP A 70 6.90 -8.75 17.74
CA TRP A 70 8.16 -9.34 17.25
C TRP A 70 9.36 -8.39 17.31
N GLY A 71 9.15 -7.17 17.81
CA GLY A 71 10.18 -6.15 17.94
C GLY A 71 10.58 -5.52 16.59
N THR A 72 11.40 -4.49 16.68
CA THR A 72 11.86 -3.67 15.54
C THR A 72 12.59 -4.51 14.48
N SER A 73 13.29 -5.58 14.88
CA SER A 73 14.00 -6.45 13.92
C SER A 73 13.10 -7.13 12.88
N ALA A 74 11.81 -7.34 13.21
CA ALA A 74 10.85 -7.85 12.25
C ALA A 74 10.59 -6.85 11.11
N ILE A 75 10.53 -5.59 11.46
CA ILE A 75 10.27 -4.51 10.48
C ILE A 75 11.56 -4.18 9.71
N ALA A 76 12.71 -4.17 10.39
CA ALA A 76 14.02 -3.96 9.75
C ALA A 76 14.28 -4.99 8.63
N ALA A 77 13.87 -6.25 8.82
CA ALA A 77 13.98 -7.29 7.79
C ALA A 77 13.16 -6.99 6.52
N VAL A 78 12.14 -6.14 6.62
CA VAL A 78 11.34 -5.65 5.47
C VAL A 78 11.95 -4.38 4.90
N VAL A 79 12.30 -3.43 5.77
CA VAL A 79 12.77 -2.08 5.41
C VAL A 79 14.13 -2.11 4.72
N GLU A 80 15.08 -2.85 5.27
CA GLU A 80 16.47 -2.85 4.81
C GLU A 80 16.64 -3.24 3.32
N PRO A 81 16.06 -4.36 2.82
CA PRO A 81 16.21 -4.72 1.41
C PRO A 81 15.55 -3.71 0.46
N ILE A 82 14.45 -3.07 0.87
CA ILE A 82 13.75 -2.06 0.07
C ILE A 82 14.63 -0.81 -0.09
N LEU A 83 15.17 -0.29 1.02
CA LEU A 83 16.02 0.90 1.02
C LEU A 83 17.35 0.66 0.31
N LYS A 84 18.00 -0.50 0.53
CA LYS A 84 19.26 -0.86 -0.12
C LYS A 84 19.17 -0.83 -1.64
N ARG A 85 17.99 -1.08 -2.17
CA ARG A 85 17.67 -1.06 -3.61
C ARG A 85 17.12 0.29 -4.09
N GLY A 86 17.02 1.30 -3.22
CA GLY A 86 16.59 2.66 -3.57
C GLY A 86 15.11 2.78 -3.91
N HIS A 87 14.27 1.88 -3.41
CA HIS A 87 12.82 2.04 -3.46
C HIS A 87 12.33 2.92 -2.31
N GLU A 88 11.13 3.49 -2.46
CA GLU A 88 10.54 4.38 -1.47
C GLU A 88 9.73 3.61 -0.43
N ILE A 89 9.86 4.00 0.84
CA ILE A 89 9.06 3.48 1.94
C ILE A 89 8.11 4.55 2.45
N GLN A 90 6.86 4.16 2.65
CA GLN A 90 5.79 4.97 3.25
C GLN A 90 5.06 4.18 4.32
N LEU A 91 4.24 4.84 5.14
CA LEU A 91 3.57 4.23 6.28
C LEU A 91 2.28 3.51 5.87
N HIS A 92 2.15 2.25 6.27
CA HIS A 92 0.91 1.48 6.31
C HIS A 92 0.55 1.16 7.77
N LEU A 93 -0.73 0.96 8.09
CA LEU A 93 -1.11 0.61 9.45
C LEU A 93 -2.34 -0.29 9.51
N HIS A 94 -2.14 -1.47 10.14
CA HIS A 94 -3.20 -2.40 10.52
C HIS A 94 -3.40 -2.42 12.04
N PRO A 95 -4.45 -1.78 12.59
CA PRO A 95 -4.68 -1.76 14.04
C PRO A 95 -4.99 -3.13 14.63
N GLU A 96 -5.30 -4.14 13.82
CA GLU A 96 -5.63 -5.50 14.27
C GLU A 96 -4.48 -6.16 15.06
N TRP A 97 -3.24 -5.69 14.90
CA TRP A 97 -2.10 -6.13 15.70
C TRP A 97 -2.21 -5.79 17.19
N LEU A 98 -3.00 -4.77 17.55
CA LEU A 98 -3.29 -4.45 18.96
C LEU A 98 -3.97 -5.63 19.67
N LYS A 99 -4.84 -6.36 18.98
CA LYS A 99 -5.48 -7.56 19.55
C LYS A 99 -4.47 -8.68 19.79
N ILE A 100 -3.51 -8.83 18.88
CA ILE A 100 -2.48 -9.88 18.96
C ILE A 100 -1.46 -9.55 20.03
N ALA A 101 -1.12 -8.26 20.22
CA ALA A 101 -0.21 -7.78 21.25
C ALA A 101 -0.76 -7.97 22.68
N GLY A 102 -2.07 -8.13 22.85
CA GLY A 102 -2.68 -8.37 24.17
C GLY A 102 -2.38 -7.25 25.16
N ASP A 103 -1.84 -7.59 26.32
CA ASP A 103 -1.52 -6.62 27.38
C ASP A 103 -0.30 -5.75 27.06
N ALA A 104 0.53 -6.16 26.10
CA ALA A 104 1.67 -5.38 25.61
C ALA A 104 1.25 -4.24 24.66
N LYS A 105 -0.02 -4.12 24.32
CA LYS A 105 -0.50 -3.03 23.45
C LYS A 105 -0.40 -1.67 24.12
N PRO A 106 -0.19 -0.60 23.35
CA PRO A 106 -0.04 0.76 23.86
C PRO A 106 -1.26 1.27 24.65
N ARG A 107 -2.49 0.84 24.22
CA ARG A 107 -3.75 1.17 24.88
C ARG A 107 -4.50 -0.11 25.26
N PRO A 108 -4.39 -0.55 26.52
CA PRO A 108 -5.15 -1.67 27.03
C PRO A 108 -6.66 -1.47 26.87
N GLY A 109 -7.36 -2.55 26.57
CA GLY A 109 -8.82 -2.56 26.50
C GLY A 109 -9.40 -2.22 25.12
N ARG A 110 -8.71 -1.41 24.28
CA ARG A 110 -9.25 -1.07 22.96
C ARG A 110 -8.52 -1.79 21.83
N THR A 111 -9.29 -2.41 20.97
CA THR A 111 -8.82 -3.06 19.75
C THR A 111 -9.75 -2.72 18.60
N GLY A 112 -9.23 -2.76 17.39
CA GLY A 112 -10.00 -2.50 16.17
C GLY A 112 -9.30 -3.10 14.97
N ARG A 113 -10.02 -3.16 13.86
CA ARG A 113 -9.48 -3.64 12.60
C ARG A 113 -9.11 -2.51 11.64
N ASN A 114 -9.81 -1.38 11.75
CA ASN A 114 -9.70 -0.25 10.86
C ASN A 114 -9.47 1.04 11.67
N MET A 115 -8.79 2.01 11.07
CA MET A 115 -8.49 3.30 11.71
C MET A 115 -9.76 4.03 12.13
N HIS A 116 -10.80 4.06 11.29
CA HIS A 116 -12.07 4.72 11.59
C HIS A 116 -12.81 4.21 12.85
N GLN A 117 -12.37 3.10 13.44
CA GLN A 117 -12.96 2.55 14.67
C GLN A 117 -12.37 3.19 15.94
N PHE A 118 -11.39 4.06 15.81
CA PHE A 118 -10.71 4.76 16.90
C PHE A 118 -11.08 6.25 16.89
N THR A 119 -11.01 6.90 18.06
CA THR A 119 -11.14 8.37 18.14
C THR A 119 -9.96 9.03 17.44
N GLU A 120 -10.06 10.32 17.15
CA GLU A 120 -8.96 11.06 16.52
C GLU A 120 -7.68 11.03 17.36
N GLU A 121 -7.80 11.22 18.67
CA GLU A 121 -6.68 11.17 19.61
C GLU A 121 -6.00 9.79 19.61
N GLU A 122 -6.79 8.73 19.63
CA GLU A 122 -6.26 7.37 19.54
C GLU A 122 -5.58 7.11 18.17
N GLN A 123 -6.11 7.68 17.09
CA GLN A 123 -5.50 7.58 15.77
C GLN A 123 -4.16 8.32 15.72
N VAL A 124 -4.05 9.50 16.35
CA VAL A 124 -2.78 10.23 16.49
C VAL A 124 -1.74 9.35 17.19
N GLU A 125 -2.08 8.77 18.35
CA GLU A 125 -1.16 7.90 19.07
C GLU A 125 -0.74 6.67 18.27
N LEU A 126 -1.68 6.03 17.58
CA LEU A 126 -1.37 4.88 16.74
C LEU A 126 -0.44 5.24 15.57
N LEU A 127 -0.64 6.38 14.94
CA LEU A 127 0.23 6.89 13.88
C LEU A 127 1.62 7.23 14.39
N GLU A 128 1.74 7.85 15.56
CA GLU A 128 3.03 8.15 16.19
C GLU A 128 3.80 6.88 16.53
N ILE A 129 3.14 5.89 17.13
CA ILE A 129 3.73 4.58 17.44
C ILE A 129 4.19 3.87 16.16
N ALA A 130 3.34 3.83 15.14
CA ALA A 130 3.65 3.19 13.88
C ALA A 130 4.83 3.88 13.18
N ARG A 131 4.81 5.22 13.09
CA ARG A 131 5.92 6.01 12.55
C ARG A 131 7.23 5.73 13.28
N ASP A 132 7.18 5.70 14.61
CA ASP A 132 8.34 5.45 15.47
C ASP A 132 8.94 4.06 15.22
N HIS A 133 8.10 3.02 15.14
CA HIS A 133 8.55 1.67 14.81
C HIS A 133 9.17 1.58 13.40
N LEU A 134 8.57 2.27 12.43
CA LEU A 134 9.07 2.29 11.06
C LEU A 134 10.45 2.98 10.98
N MET A 135 10.60 4.13 11.63
CA MET A 135 11.85 4.88 11.67
C MET A 135 12.95 4.14 12.47
N ARG A 136 12.61 3.53 13.60
CA ARG A 136 13.55 2.68 14.35
C ARG A 136 14.01 1.45 13.56
N ALA A 137 13.22 0.99 12.61
CA ALA A 137 13.59 -0.07 11.68
C ALA A 137 14.51 0.40 10.55
N GLY A 138 14.87 1.69 10.51
CA GLY A 138 15.80 2.29 9.56
C GLY A 138 15.15 3.05 8.41
N ALA A 139 13.82 3.13 8.35
CA ALA A 139 13.14 3.92 7.32
C ALA A 139 13.29 5.44 7.56
N PRO A 140 13.33 6.26 6.50
CA PRO A 140 13.15 7.69 6.62
C PRO A 140 11.77 8.03 7.20
N ALA A 141 11.60 9.27 7.71
CA ALA A 141 10.29 9.74 8.15
C ALA A 141 9.28 9.66 6.97
N PRO A 142 8.16 8.94 7.13
CA PRO A 142 7.19 8.78 6.07
C PRO A 142 6.47 10.10 5.78
N THR A 143 6.26 10.39 4.51
CA THR A 143 5.50 11.57 4.05
C THR A 143 4.10 11.21 3.58
N ALA A 144 3.84 9.93 3.35
CA ALA A 144 2.56 9.39 2.91
C ALA A 144 2.10 8.23 3.80
N PHE A 145 0.79 8.03 3.82
CA PHE A 145 0.11 6.99 4.58
C PHE A 145 -0.91 6.25 3.71
N ARG A 146 -1.17 5.00 4.06
CA ARG A 146 -2.32 4.23 3.60
C ARG A 146 -2.86 3.38 4.75
N ALA A 147 -4.16 3.52 5.05
CA ALA A 147 -4.80 2.70 6.08
C ALA A 147 -4.97 1.24 5.63
N GLY A 148 -4.73 0.30 6.52
CA GLY A 148 -5.06 -1.09 6.32
C GLY A 148 -6.54 -1.26 5.97
N ASN A 149 -6.87 -2.14 5.03
CA ASN A 149 -8.21 -2.33 4.49
C ASN A 149 -8.83 -1.02 3.90
N TYR A 150 -8.04 0.00 3.63
CA TYR A 150 -8.49 1.38 3.32
C TYR A 150 -9.40 1.97 4.41
N GLY A 151 -9.29 1.50 5.64
CA GLY A 151 -10.22 1.78 6.74
C GLY A 151 -10.01 3.14 7.42
N ALA A 152 -9.77 4.19 6.66
CA ALA A 152 -9.64 5.58 7.09
C ALA A 152 -10.98 6.32 7.13
N ASN A 153 -11.02 7.43 7.86
CA ASN A 153 -12.10 8.42 7.86
C ASN A 153 -11.52 9.85 7.95
N ASP A 154 -12.36 10.86 7.99
CA ASP A 154 -11.92 12.26 8.09
C ASP A 154 -11.09 12.53 9.36
N ALA A 155 -11.38 11.86 10.47
CA ALA A 155 -10.54 11.94 11.67
C ALA A 155 -9.13 11.34 11.44
N THR A 156 -9.00 10.34 10.55
CA THR A 156 -7.68 9.83 10.15
C THR A 156 -6.88 10.91 9.43
N LEU A 157 -7.51 11.66 8.53
CA LEU A 157 -6.83 12.74 7.80
C LEU A 157 -6.37 13.86 8.74
N ARG A 158 -7.23 14.27 9.69
CA ARG A 158 -6.82 15.25 10.72
C ARG A 158 -5.69 14.72 11.61
N ALA A 159 -5.74 13.46 11.99
CA ALA A 159 -4.67 12.83 12.75
C ALA A 159 -3.34 12.81 11.98
N LEU A 160 -3.37 12.50 10.68
CA LEU A 160 -2.19 12.56 9.79
C LEU A 160 -1.59 13.97 9.73
N ALA A 161 -2.42 15.00 9.56
CA ALA A 161 -1.98 16.39 9.57
C ALA A 161 -1.29 16.75 10.91
N ARG A 162 -1.86 16.32 12.05
CA ARG A 162 -1.29 16.53 13.40
C ARG A 162 0.07 15.88 13.61
N VAL A 163 0.29 14.69 13.03
CA VAL A 163 1.59 13.99 13.13
C VAL A 163 2.57 14.36 12.02
N GLY A 164 2.20 15.30 11.13
CA GLY A 164 3.06 15.81 10.07
C GLY A 164 3.22 14.89 8.85
N ILE A 165 2.30 13.96 8.64
CA ILE A 165 2.22 13.13 7.43
C ILE A 165 1.35 13.86 6.40
N ARG A 166 1.97 14.23 5.28
CA ARG A 166 1.38 15.15 4.31
C ARG A 166 0.34 14.51 3.39
N TYR A 167 0.54 13.25 3.00
CA TYR A 167 -0.28 12.56 2.01
C TYR A 167 -1.02 11.38 2.62
N ASP A 168 -2.27 11.17 2.21
CA ASP A 168 -2.99 9.91 2.40
C ASP A 168 -3.29 9.27 1.05
N SER A 169 -3.40 7.96 1.00
CA SER A 169 -3.80 7.20 -0.18
C SER A 169 -4.79 6.08 0.20
N SER A 170 -5.74 6.43 1.04
CA SER A 170 -6.76 5.48 1.53
C SER A 170 -8.10 5.61 0.82
N HIS A 171 -8.36 6.71 0.09
CA HIS A 171 -9.60 6.84 -0.68
C HIS A 171 -9.60 5.92 -1.90
N VAL A 172 -10.65 5.09 -2.01
CA VAL A 172 -10.79 4.06 -3.05
C VAL A 172 -12.04 4.34 -3.88
N PRO A 173 -11.94 5.11 -4.96
CA PRO A 173 -13.08 5.50 -5.76
C PRO A 173 -13.84 4.30 -6.36
N GLY A 174 -15.14 4.29 -6.17
CA GLY A 174 -16.04 3.33 -6.82
C GLY A 174 -16.04 1.92 -6.26
N ILE A 175 -15.57 1.70 -5.02
CA ILE A 175 -15.70 0.42 -4.33
C ILE A 175 -16.81 0.51 -3.30
N SER A 176 -18.01 0.09 -3.67
CA SER A 176 -19.25 0.22 -2.88
C SER A 176 -19.27 -0.51 -1.53
N ARG A 177 -18.25 -1.32 -1.23
CA ARG A 177 -18.13 -2.06 0.03
C ARG A 177 -16.74 -1.93 0.63
N SER A 178 -16.04 -0.82 0.35
CA SER A 178 -14.77 -0.56 1.02
C SER A 178 -15.00 -0.19 2.49
N GLU A 179 -13.97 -0.37 3.29
CA GLU A 179 -13.94 0.11 4.68
C GLU A 179 -13.61 1.61 4.77
N CYS A 180 -13.36 2.29 3.65
CA CYS A 180 -13.10 3.72 3.59
C CYS A 180 -14.34 4.51 4.02
N ARG A 181 -14.14 5.46 4.93
CA ARG A 181 -15.17 6.36 5.48
C ARG A 181 -14.76 7.83 5.35
N ILE A 182 -13.82 8.12 4.45
CA ILE A 182 -13.47 9.50 4.09
C ILE A 182 -14.65 10.11 3.35
N SER A 183 -15.06 11.32 3.72
CA SER A 183 -16.27 11.99 3.19
C SER A 183 -16.11 12.59 1.79
N LEU A 184 -15.18 12.06 1.01
CA LEU A 184 -15.03 12.39 -0.41
C LEU A 184 -16.07 11.67 -1.26
N LYS A 185 -16.41 12.25 -2.41
CA LYS A 185 -17.32 11.59 -3.35
C LYS A 185 -16.73 10.28 -3.83
N GLU A 186 -17.53 9.23 -3.80
CA GLU A 186 -17.15 7.86 -4.24
C GLU A 186 -16.54 7.82 -5.66
N THR A 187 -16.79 8.83 -6.48
CA THR A 187 -16.28 8.93 -7.85
C THR A 187 -15.07 9.84 -8.00
N ASP A 188 -14.64 10.51 -6.94
CA ASP A 188 -13.54 11.47 -7.03
C ASP A 188 -12.20 10.74 -7.10
N GLN A 189 -11.46 11.00 -8.18
CA GLN A 189 -10.11 10.50 -8.43
C GLN A 189 -9.08 11.63 -8.48
N ARG A 190 -9.44 12.82 -8.01
CA ARG A 190 -8.52 13.94 -7.97
C ARG A 190 -7.74 13.98 -6.67
N VAL A 191 -6.48 14.35 -6.79
CA VAL A 191 -5.68 14.74 -5.63
C VAL A 191 -6.30 15.99 -5.03
N VAL A 192 -6.73 15.91 -3.78
CA VAL A 192 -7.43 17.01 -3.10
C VAL A 192 -6.90 17.22 -1.70
N GLU A 193 -6.88 18.45 -1.23
CA GLU A 193 -6.71 18.74 0.18
C GLU A 193 -8.05 18.51 0.89
N HIS A 194 -8.00 17.66 1.92
CA HIS A 194 -9.17 17.33 2.73
C HIS A 194 -8.73 17.17 4.18
N GLU A 195 -9.40 17.85 5.11
CA GLU A 195 -9.10 17.76 6.55
C GLU A 195 -7.61 18.00 6.91
N GLY A 196 -6.94 18.91 6.20
CA GLY A 196 -5.53 19.26 6.43
C GLY A 196 -4.50 18.29 5.87
N THR A 197 -4.92 17.25 5.16
CA THR A 197 -4.06 16.25 4.50
C THR A 197 -4.37 16.24 2.99
N ILE A 198 -3.38 15.90 2.17
CA ILE A 198 -3.55 15.76 0.73
C ILE A 198 -3.90 14.30 0.43
N GLU A 199 -5.16 14.06 0.08
CA GLU A 199 -5.61 12.74 -0.37
C GLU A 199 -5.16 12.49 -1.82
N VAL A 200 -4.52 11.34 -2.04
CA VAL A 200 -4.05 10.84 -3.34
C VAL A 200 -4.81 9.54 -3.62
N PRO A 201 -5.99 9.59 -4.21
CA PRO A 201 -6.84 8.44 -4.37
C PRO A 201 -6.15 7.28 -5.09
N VAL A 202 -6.50 6.06 -4.73
CA VAL A 202 -6.16 4.89 -5.54
C VAL A 202 -6.84 5.03 -6.90
N GLY A 203 -6.12 4.73 -7.97
CA GLY A 203 -6.68 4.76 -9.32
C GLY A 203 -7.88 3.82 -9.45
N ALA A 204 -8.87 4.19 -10.25
CA ALA A 204 -10.00 3.33 -10.56
C ALA A 204 -10.35 3.43 -12.03
N ILE A 205 -10.85 2.34 -12.61
CA ILE A 205 -11.34 2.29 -13.97
C ILE A 205 -12.86 2.10 -14.00
N ARG A 206 -13.49 2.66 -15.01
CA ARG A 206 -14.89 2.37 -15.33
C ARG A 206 -14.99 1.11 -16.19
N SER A 207 -15.78 0.13 -15.74
CA SER A 207 -16.09 -1.08 -16.49
C SER A 207 -17.60 -1.19 -16.68
N PHE A 208 -18.04 -2.15 -17.49
CA PHE A 208 -19.48 -2.44 -17.67
C PHE A 208 -20.17 -2.95 -16.38
N ARG A 209 -19.38 -3.42 -15.40
CA ARG A 209 -19.85 -3.85 -14.08
C ARG A 209 -19.73 -2.79 -12.99
N GLY A 210 -19.55 -1.52 -13.35
CA GLY A 210 -19.26 -0.44 -12.43
C GLY A 210 -17.77 -0.10 -12.36
N ARG A 211 -17.35 0.61 -11.33
CA ARG A 211 -15.94 0.95 -11.12
C ARG A 211 -15.20 -0.18 -10.41
N ARG A 212 -13.93 -0.32 -10.76
CA ARG A 212 -12.98 -1.23 -10.09
C ARG A 212 -11.70 -0.48 -9.82
N HIS A 213 -11.15 -0.64 -8.64
CA HIS A 213 -9.86 -0.02 -8.29
C HIS A 213 -8.71 -0.62 -9.09
N ALA A 214 -7.68 0.19 -9.31
CA ALA A 214 -6.52 -0.17 -10.12
C ALA A 214 -5.55 -1.03 -9.30
N GLN A 215 -5.93 -2.28 -9.07
CA GLN A 215 -5.13 -3.28 -8.36
C GLN A 215 -4.75 -4.42 -9.30
N ILE A 216 -3.53 -4.92 -9.17
CA ILE A 216 -2.97 -5.97 -10.03
C ILE A 216 -3.85 -7.23 -10.06
N THR A 217 -4.48 -7.60 -8.95
CA THR A 217 -5.38 -8.75 -8.88
C THR A 217 -6.79 -8.46 -9.38
N ALA A 218 -7.23 -7.21 -9.35
CA ALA A 218 -8.59 -6.81 -9.74
C ALA A 218 -8.75 -6.60 -11.26
N LEU A 219 -7.70 -6.15 -11.95
CA LEU A 219 -7.73 -5.82 -13.36
C LEU A 219 -6.92 -6.82 -14.19
N SER A 220 -7.34 -7.08 -15.42
CA SER A 220 -6.51 -7.76 -16.42
C SER A 220 -5.39 -6.85 -16.91
N HIS A 221 -4.36 -7.43 -17.53
CA HIS A 221 -3.30 -6.64 -18.18
C HIS A 221 -3.86 -5.63 -19.20
N TRP A 222 -4.83 -6.05 -20.01
CA TRP A 222 -5.45 -5.19 -21.02
C TRP A 222 -6.20 -4.00 -20.40
N GLU A 223 -6.89 -4.21 -19.29
CA GLU A 223 -7.58 -3.14 -18.57
C GLU A 223 -6.60 -2.15 -17.95
N MET A 224 -5.49 -2.61 -17.39
CA MET A 224 -4.45 -1.73 -16.85
C MET A 224 -3.75 -0.93 -17.97
N ALA A 225 -3.44 -1.57 -19.08
CA ALA A 225 -2.88 -0.89 -20.26
C ALA A 225 -3.86 0.16 -20.83
N ALA A 226 -5.16 -0.19 -20.89
CA ALA A 226 -6.20 0.75 -21.32
C ALA A 226 -6.34 1.93 -20.36
N ALA A 227 -6.25 1.70 -19.05
CA ALA A 227 -6.26 2.74 -18.03
C ALA A 227 -5.08 3.70 -18.20
N LEU A 228 -3.86 3.17 -18.37
CA LEU A 228 -2.67 3.99 -18.62
C LEU A 228 -2.81 4.82 -19.89
N ASN A 229 -3.26 4.20 -20.99
CA ASN A 229 -3.52 4.89 -22.26
C ASN A 229 -4.61 5.95 -22.13
N HIS A 230 -5.62 5.74 -21.28
CA HIS A 230 -6.63 6.76 -20.99
C HIS A 230 -6.01 7.95 -20.27
N CYS A 231 -5.21 7.71 -19.22
CA CYS A 231 -4.50 8.80 -18.52
C CYS A 231 -3.65 9.63 -19.51
N LEU A 232 -2.90 8.97 -20.39
CA LEU A 232 -2.08 9.66 -21.39
C LEU A 232 -2.91 10.51 -22.37
N ARG A 233 -4.00 9.95 -22.90
CA ARG A 233 -4.89 10.68 -23.83
C ARG A 233 -5.60 11.88 -23.19
N LYS A 234 -5.81 11.82 -21.88
CA LYS A 234 -6.46 12.89 -21.10
C LYS A 234 -5.47 13.82 -20.41
N ASP A 235 -4.17 13.64 -20.66
CA ASP A 235 -3.10 14.36 -20.00
C ASP A 235 -3.19 14.31 -18.46
N TYR A 236 -3.70 13.19 -17.92
CA TYR A 236 -3.69 12.98 -16.49
C TYR A 236 -2.26 12.75 -16.01
N PRO A 237 -1.78 13.56 -15.08
CA PRO A 237 -0.36 13.55 -14.71
C PRO A 237 0.04 12.37 -13.83
N LEU A 238 -0.94 11.64 -13.28
CA LEU A 238 -0.70 10.58 -12.33
C LEU A 238 -1.61 9.36 -12.61
N CYS A 239 -1.05 8.15 -12.42
CA CYS A 239 -1.76 6.88 -12.39
C CYS A 239 -1.30 6.09 -11.17
N ASN A 240 -2.20 5.85 -10.20
CA ASN A 240 -1.90 5.19 -8.93
C ASN A 240 -2.40 3.74 -8.92
N ILE A 241 -1.47 2.79 -8.94
CA ILE A 241 -1.72 1.34 -9.03
C ILE A 241 -1.34 0.65 -7.72
N VAL A 242 -2.17 -0.26 -7.26
CA VAL A 242 -1.95 -1.02 -6.02
C VAL A 242 -1.60 -2.47 -6.29
N CYS A 243 -0.66 -2.96 -5.52
CA CYS A 243 -0.34 -4.38 -5.35
C CYS A 243 -0.10 -4.65 -3.87
N HIS A 244 -0.06 -5.92 -3.46
CA HIS A 244 0.41 -6.30 -2.13
C HIS A 244 1.64 -7.19 -2.25
N SER A 245 2.46 -7.22 -1.22
CA SER A 245 3.66 -8.08 -1.16
C SER A 245 3.38 -9.54 -1.49
N PHE A 246 2.20 -10.05 -1.15
CA PHE A 246 1.81 -11.44 -1.26
C PHE A 246 0.91 -11.79 -2.47
N GLU A 247 0.56 -10.84 -3.34
CA GLU A 247 -0.41 -11.10 -4.42
C GLU A 247 0.09 -12.03 -5.51
N LEU A 248 1.40 -12.11 -5.69
CA LEU A 248 2.00 -12.97 -6.71
C LEU A 248 2.07 -14.44 -6.27
N MET A 249 1.64 -14.75 -5.04
CA MET A 249 1.58 -16.11 -4.49
C MET A 249 0.14 -16.56 -4.27
N CYS A 250 -0.17 -17.80 -4.64
CA CYS A 250 -1.38 -18.48 -4.18
C CYS A 250 -1.20 -18.93 -2.73
N ARG A 251 -1.61 -18.10 -1.76
CA ARG A 251 -1.37 -18.31 -0.32
C ARG A 251 -1.83 -19.68 0.21
N LYS A 252 -2.94 -20.22 -0.32
CA LYS A 252 -3.46 -21.55 0.10
C LYS A 252 -2.54 -22.68 -0.34
N ARG A 253 -1.95 -22.58 -1.52
CA ARG A 253 -1.16 -23.65 -2.14
C ARG A 253 0.35 -23.43 -2.00
N LYS A 254 0.80 -22.32 -1.43
CA LYS A 254 2.21 -21.91 -1.35
C LYS A 254 2.92 -22.00 -2.72
N ARG A 255 2.24 -21.65 -3.80
CA ARG A 255 2.75 -21.69 -5.17
C ARG A 255 2.70 -20.30 -5.81
N ALA A 256 3.64 -20.04 -6.70
CA ALA A 256 3.60 -18.84 -7.52
C ALA A 256 2.28 -18.78 -8.32
N ASN A 257 1.65 -17.62 -8.33
CA ASN A 257 0.47 -17.36 -9.16
C ASN A 257 0.96 -16.87 -10.54
N ALA A 258 1.13 -17.81 -11.47
CA ALA A 258 1.67 -17.51 -12.79
C ALA A 258 0.90 -16.41 -13.54
N ILE A 259 -0.44 -16.35 -13.37
CA ILE A 259 -1.28 -15.34 -14.03
C ILE A 259 -1.00 -13.95 -13.46
N ILE A 260 -1.01 -13.80 -12.13
CA ILE A 260 -0.80 -12.50 -11.49
C ILE A 260 0.64 -12.04 -11.64
N ARG A 261 1.61 -12.95 -11.54
CA ARG A 261 3.01 -12.68 -11.80
C ARG A 261 3.22 -12.15 -13.23
N ALA A 262 2.77 -12.88 -14.24
CA ALA A 262 2.88 -12.44 -15.64
C ALA A 262 2.14 -11.12 -15.91
N ARG A 263 1.07 -10.84 -15.18
CA ARG A 263 0.34 -9.57 -15.27
C ARG A 263 1.17 -8.42 -14.72
N PHE A 264 1.82 -8.61 -13.56
CA PHE A 264 2.72 -7.64 -12.95
C PHE A 264 3.90 -7.32 -13.88
N GLU A 265 4.60 -8.34 -14.38
CA GLU A 265 5.71 -8.22 -15.32
C GLU A 265 5.30 -7.45 -16.60
N ARG A 266 4.21 -7.88 -17.23
CA ARG A 266 3.71 -7.25 -18.45
C ARG A 266 3.30 -5.79 -18.22
N PHE A 267 2.76 -5.47 -17.06
CA PHE A 267 2.36 -4.09 -16.79
C PHE A 267 3.59 -3.20 -16.54
N CYS A 268 4.61 -3.66 -15.83
CA CYS A 268 5.87 -2.94 -15.69
C CYS A 268 6.53 -2.69 -17.05
N ARG A 269 6.56 -3.70 -17.92
CA ARG A 269 7.01 -3.57 -19.32
C ARG A 269 6.18 -2.53 -20.07
N THR A 270 4.85 -2.59 -19.97
CA THR A 270 3.95 -1.64 -20.63
C THR A 270 4.26 -0.19 -20.21
N ILE A 271 4.52 0.05 -18.92
CA ILE A 271 4.89 1.40 -18.45
C ILE A 271 6.20 1.85 -19.12
N ALA A 272 7.22 0.99 -19.16
CA ALA A 272 8.52 1.33 -19.72
C ALA A 272 8.48 1.57 -21.24
N GLU A 273 7.69 0.78 -21.97
CA GLU A 273 7.57 0.84 -23.42
C GLU A 273 6.58 1.89 -23.93
N THR A 274 5.73 2.47 -23.06
CA THR A 274 4.70 3.43 -23.47
C THR A 274 5.25 4.85 -23.46
N PRO A 275 5.38 5.52 -24.64
CA PRO A 275 5.84 6.90 -24.70
C PRO A 275 4.96 7.83 -23.85
N GLY A 276 5.60 8.65 -23.02
CA GLY A 276 4.89 9.58 -22.13
C GLY A 276 4.48 8.99 -20.78
N ALA A 277 4.66 7.68 -20.53
CA ALA A 277 4.53 7.07 -19.22
C ALA A 277 5.90 6.94 -18.54
N LYS A 278 5.94 7.06 -17.21
CA LYS A 278 7.17 6.83 -16.43
C LYS A 278 6.82 6.40 -14.99
N GLY A 279 7.50 5.34 -14.51
CA GLY A 279 7.44 5.00 -13.08
C GLY A 279 7.95 6.15 -12.21
N ALA A 280 7.26 6.44 -11.13
CA ALA A 280 7.60 7.52 -10.21
C ALA A 280 7.21 7.18 -8.77
N THR A 281 7.70 7.96 -7.82
CA THR A 281 7.41 7.87 -6.38
C THR A 281 6.97 9.23 -5.85
N PHE A 282 6.50 9.30 -4.59
CA PHE A 282 6.17 10.58 -3.95
C PHE A 282 7.37 11.54 -3.93
N ALA A 283 8.57 11.00 -3.72
CA ALA A 283 9.80 11.81 -3.70
C ALA A 283 10.18 12.32 -5.09
N SER A 284 10.09 11.49 -6.14
CA SER A 284 10.53 11.86 -7.49
C SER A 284 9.50 12.71 -8.25
N LYS A 285 8.21 12.58 -7.96
CA LYS A 285 7.11 13.34 -8.54
C LYS A 285 6.02 13.53 -7.49
N PRO A 286 6.16 14.50 -6.57
CA PRO A 286 5.14 14.76 -5.56
C PRO A 286 3.77 15.05 -6.19
N PRO A 287 2.67 14.45 -5.68
CA PRO A 287 1.33 14.72 -6.17
C PRO A 287 0.93 16.19 -5.93
N ARG A 288 0.19 16.77 -6.84
CA ARG A 288 -0.30 18.15 -6.73
C ARG A 288 -1.82 18.16 -6.70
N ILE A 289 -2.38 19.05 -5.89
CA ILE A 289 -3.83 19.25 -5.79
C ILE A 289 -4.40 19.53 -7.19
N GLY A 290 -5.52 18.89 -7.51
CA GLY A 290 -6.18 18.94 -8.81
C GLY A 290 -5.76 17.88 -9.83
N GLU A 291 -4.61 17.20 -9.61
CA GLU A 291 -4.18 16.09 -10.48
C GLU A 291 -5.13 14.89 -10.33
N THR A 292 -5.35 14.15 -11.42
CA THR A 292 -6.18 12.93 -11.44
C THR A 292 -5.31 11.68 -11.35
N THR A 293 -5.73 10.70 -10.55
CA THR A 293 -4.94 9.48 -10.24
C THR A 293 -5.35 8.23 -11.01
N GLY A 294 -6.33 8.32 -11.88
CA GLY A 294 -6.87 7.14 -12.56
C GLY A 294 -7.71 7.47 -13.80
N ALA A 295 -8.28 6.42 -14.40
CA ALA A 295 -9.00 6.43 -15.67
C ALA A 295 -10.50 6.17 -15.53
#